data_dd0ad607bcee0f824fb553829e53215a
#
_entry.id   dd0ad607bcee0f824fb553829e53215a
#
_cell.length_a   1.000
_cell.length_b   1.000
_cell.length_c   1.000
_cell.angle_alpha   90.00
_cell.angle_beta   90.00
_cell.angle_gamma   90.00
#
_symmetry.space_group_name_H-M   'P 1'
#
loop_
_entity.id
_entity.type
_entity.pdbx_description
1 polymer ?
#
loop_
_entity_poly.entity_id
_entity_poly.type
_entity_poly.pdbx_seq_one_letter_code
_entity_poly.pdbx_strand_id
1 'polypeptide(L)'
;VPDKTRSSLHSLEGKLKWGREKCIRCNKCIEECSVKANKFDDSGEYKIFWHNCRMCLHCMLACPTGAIRIVSRNFDLFQEGLARVAKMVLDSFDRGNVFHINVLTHVTVFCDCWGFTTPALVPDVGIFGSEDIVAVDHASLNAVRTENLIKGSLTAPYVLGIGRHLFEKIHNRD
;
A
#
# COMPACT_ATOMS: atom_id res chain seq x y z
N VAL A 1 -14.06 -7.80 14.04
CA VAL A 1 -12.74 -8.46 13.96
C VAL A 1 -12.16 -8.44 15.36
N PRO A 2 -11.78 -9.61 15.93
CA PRO A 2 -11.20 -9.65 17.26
C PRO A 2 -9.98 -8.73 17.35
N ASP A 3 -9.83 -8.03 18.46
CA ASP A 3 -8.80 -7.02 18.71
C ASP A 3 -7.37 -7.53 18.42
N LYS A 4 -7.12 -8.81 18.68
CA LYS A 4 -5.84 -9.47 18.39
C LYS A 4 -5.52 -9.59 16.89
N THR A 5 -6.51 -9.75 16.03
CA THR A 5 -6.29 -9.85 14.57
C THR A 5 -5.99 -8.47 14.00
N ARG A 6 -6.71 -7.44 14.48
CA ARG A 6 -6.42 -6.05 14.15
C ARG A 6 -5.03 -5.64 14.65
N SER A 7 -4.68 -6.03 15.86
CA SER A 7 -3.35 -5.80 16.44
C SER A 7 -2.24 -6.50 15.65
N SER A 8 -2.42 -7.73 15.18
CA SER A 8 -1.40 -8.45 14.42
C SER A 8 -1.25 -7.92 12.97
N LEU A 9 -2.35 -7.51 12.35
CA LEU A 9 -2.34 -6.84 11.05
C LEU A 9 -1.75 -5.43 11.13
N HIS A 10 -1.90 -4.77 12.28
CA HIS A 10 -1.47 -3.41 12.54
C HIS A 10 -0.40 -3.29 13.63
N SER A 11 0.25 -4.38 14.04
CA SER A 11 1.40 -4.27 14.93
C SER A 11 2.50 -3.49 14.20
N LEU A 12 2.77 -2.29 14.69
CA LEU A 12 3.41 -1.23 13.90
C LEU A 12 4.93 -1.22 14.09
N GLU A 13 5.39 -1.75 15.23
CA GLU A 13 6.81 -1.81 15.55
C GLU A 13 7.59 -2.64 14.53
N GLY A 14 8.67 -2.07 14.04
CA GLY A 14 9.56 -2.72 13.09
C GLY A 14 9.07 -2.79 11.64
N LYS A 15 7.87 -2.25 11.32
CA LYS A 15 7.35 -2.23 9.94
C LYS A 15 7.98 -1.16 9.06
N LEU A 16 8.45 -0.07 9.67
CA LEU A 16 9.23 0.96 9.00
C LEU A 16 10.67 0.90 9.49
N LYS A 17 11.59 1.05 8.56
CA LYS A 17 13.02 1.22 8.84
C LYS A 17 13.46 2.61 8.41
N TRP A 18 14.32 3.22 9.23
CA TRP A 18 15.03 4.43 8.90
C TRP A 18 16.50 4.12 8.63
N GLY A 19 16.99 4.56 7.47
CA GLY A 19 18.39 4.46 7.08
C GLY A 19 19.10 5.78 7.35
N ARG A 20 19.95 5.80 8.37
CA ARG A 20 20.71 6.99 8.79
C ARG A 20 21.59 7.52 7.67
N GLU A 21 22.17 6.62 6.90
CA GLU A 21 23.10 6.90 5.80
C GLU A 21 22.45 7.68 4.64
N LYS A 22 21.13 7.53 4.48
CA LYS A 22 20.33 8.23 3.47
C LYS A 22 19.65 9.49 3.98
N CYS A 23 19.63 9.69 5.29
CA CYS A 23 18.88 10.77 5.91
C CYS A 23 19.64 12.09 5.87
N ILE A 24 19.10 13.09 5.18
CA ILE A 24 19.65 14.47 5.11
C ILE A 24 19.04 15.40 6.18
N ARG A 25 18.26 14.88 7.12
CA ARG A 25 17.63 15.63 8.22
C ARG A 25 16.79 16.83 7.78
N CYS A 26 16.09 16.73 6.67
CA CYS A 26 15.26 17.80 6.11
C CYS A 26 13.94 18.04 6.86
N ASN A 27 13.61 17.22 7.87
CA ASN A 27 12.40 17.26 8.70
C ASN A 27 11.07 17.05 7.99
N LYS A 28 11.00 16.87 6.67
CA LYS A 28 9.76 16.66 5.93
C LYS A 28 8.90 15.53 6.49
N CYS A 29 9.53 14.43 6.92
CA CYS A 29 8.81 13.32 7.55
C CYS A 29 8.14 13.67 8.88
N ILE A 30 8.65 14.67 9.60
CA ILE A 30 8.07 15.19 10.85
C ILE A 30 6.94 16.16 10.55
N GLU A 31 7.14 17.06 9.58
CA GLU A 31 6.16 18.07 9.14
C GLU A 31 4.90 17.41 8.58
N GLU A 32 5.07 16.37 7.75
CA GLU A 32 3.97 15.62 7.14
C GLU A 32 3.25 14.66 8.12
N CYS A 33 3.75 14.50 9.33
CA CYS A 33 3.13 13.62 10.31
C CYS A 33 2.00 14.31 11.08
N SER A 34 0.78 14.18 10.62
CA SER A 34 -0.42 14.81 11.23
C SER A 34 -0.63 14.42 12.70
N VAL A 35 -0.18 13.23 13.10
CA VAL A 35 -0.28 12.72 14.48
C VAL A 35 1.00 12.90 15.30
N LYS A 36 2.01 13.59 14.75
CA LYS A 36 3.29 13.89 15.40
C LYS A 36 3.97 12.65 16.00
N ALA A 37 3.86 11.52 15.32
CA ALA A 37 4.49 10.27 15.76
C ALA A 37 6.00 10.22 15.48
N ASN A 38 6.52 11.11 14.65
CA ASN A 38 7.91 11.12 14.20
C ASN A 38 8.70 12.25 14.86
N LYS A 39 9.90 11.94 15.34
CA LYS A 39 10.85 12.95 15.78
C LYS A 39 12.29 12.43 15.73
N PHE A 40 13.26 13.34 15.77
CA PHE A 40 14.63 13.01 16.15
C PHE A 40 14.78 13.17 17.66
N ASP A 41 15.48 12.24 18.29
CA ASP A 41 15.87 12.38 19.68
C ASP A 41 17.13 13.26 19.83
N ASP A 42 17.56 13.50 21.06
CA ASP A 42 18.71 14.38 21.35
C ASP A 42 20.04 13.85 20.79
N SER A 43 20.13 12.55 20.52
CA SER A 43 21.27 11.92 19.84
C SER A 43 21.20 12.04 18.31
N GLY A 44 20.09 12.56 17.78
CA GLY A 44 19.81 12.68 16.37
C GLY A 44 19.35 11.38 15.72
N GLU A 45 18.92 10.40 16.49
CA GLU A 45 18.29 9.19 16.00
C GLU A 45 16.81 9.45 15.70
N TYR A 46 16.33 8.93 14.58
CA TYR A 46 14.94 9.02 14.21
C TYR A 46 14.09 8.01 15.00
N LYS A 47 13.07 8.51 15.66
CA LYS A 47 12.15 7.70 16.47
C LYS A 47 10.73 7.82 15.98
N ILE A 48 10.02 6.71 16.00
CA ILE A 48 8.59 6.63 15.72
C ILE A 48 7.86 6.23 17.01
N PHE A 49 6.96 7.07 17.47
CA PHE A 49 6.05 6.75 18.59
C PHE A 49 4.91 5.88 18.05
N TRP A 50 5.09 4.58 18.14
CA TRP A 50 4.21 3.61 17.51
C TRP A 50 2.77 3.68 18.00
N HIS A 51 2.53 4.02 19.26
CA HIS A 51 1.17 4.18 19.79
C HIS A 51 0.42 5.37 19.18
N ASN A 52 1.12 6.37 18.63
CA ASN A 52 0.52 7.48 17.91
C ASN A 52 0.47 7.23 16.40
N CYS A 53 1.31 6.35 15.89
CA CYS A 53 1.47 6.11 14.46
C CYS A 53 0.24 5.40 13.87
N ARG A 54 -0.35 5.99 12.82
CA ARG A 54 -1.50 5.43 12.10
C ARG A 54 -1.09 4.65 10.84
N MET A 55 0.20 4.45 10.60
CA MET A 55 0.72 3.81 9.37
C MET A 55 0.22 4.41 8.07
N CYS A 56 -0.03 5.71 8.04
CA CYS A 56 -0.44 6.41 6.81
C CYS A 56 0.69 6.54 5.78
N LEU A 57 1.95 6.28 6.16
CA LEU A 57 3.15 6.28 5.32
C LEU A 57 3.52 7.65 4.70
N HIS A 58 2.85 8.75 5.05
CA HIS A 58 3.16 10.08 4.53
C HIS A 58 4.64 10.45 4.79
N CYS A 59 5.19 10.07 5.96
CA CYS A 59 6.61 10.29 6.27
C CYS A 59 7.56 9.57 5.29
N MET A 60 7.18 8.38 4.80
CA MET A 60 7.95 7.64 3.80
C MET A 60 7.84 8.33 2.44
N LEU A 61 6.64 8.72 2.04
CA LEU A 61 6.38 9.37 0.74
C LEU A 61 7.02 10.75 0.64
N ALA A 62 7.01 11.51 1.75
CA ALA A 62 7.64 12.83 1.82
C ALA A 62 9.17 12.79 1.88
N CYS A 63 9.77 11.62 2.13
CA CYS A 63 11.20 11.49 2.27
C CYS A 63 11.91 11.55 0.90
N PRO A 64 12.63 12.65 0.56
CA PRO A 64 13.19 12.83 -0.76
C PRO A 64 14.35 11.88 -1.08
N THR A 65 14.93 11.27 -0.04
CA THR A 65 16.09 10.36 -0.18
C THR A 65 15.72 8.90 0.03
N GLY A 66 14.43 8.59 0.32
CA GLY A 66 14.00 7.23 0.63
C GLY A 66 14.64 6.65 1.90
N ALA A 67 15.02 7.52 2.85
CA ALA A 67 15.61 7.07 4.13
C ALA A 67 14.60 6.31 5.00
N ILE A 68 13.29 6.54 4.81
CA ILE A 68 12.23 5.80 5.50
C ILE A 68 11.61 4.85 4.50
N ARG A 69 11.54 3.56 4.84
CA ARG A 69 10.99 2.51 3.96
C ARG A 69 10.24 1.44 4.76
N ILE A 70 9.29 0.80 4.09
CA ILE A 70 8.60 -0.38 4.62
C ILE A 70 9.54 -1.57 4.56
N VAL A 71 9.46 -2.44 5.57
CA VAL A 71 10.12 -3.75 5.53
C VAL A 71 9.26 -4.68 4.68
N SER A 72 9.76 -5.13 3.55
CA SER A 72 9.03 -5.92 2.53
C SER A 72 8.30 -7.15 3.11
N ARG A 73 8.95 -7.90 4.00
CA ARG A 73 8.33 -9.05 4.68
C ARG A 73 7.01 -8.71 5.41
N ASN A 74 6.92 -7.49 5.97
CA ASN A 74 5.70 -7.07 6.67
C ASN A 74 4.56 -6.78 5.71
N PHE A 75 4.87 -6.40 4.47
CA PHE A 75 3.87 -6.21 3.44
C PHE A 75 3.26 -7.54 3.00
N ASP A 76 4.08 -8.58 2.84
CA ASP A 76 3.61 -9.92 2.52
C ASP A 76 2.71 -10.49 3.64
N LEU A 77 3.10 -10.31 4.90
CA LEU A 77 2.27 -10.70 6.05
C LEU A 77 0.94 -9.94 6.11
N PHE A 78 0.94 -8.67 5.71
CA PHE A 78 -0.28 -7.89 5.63
C PHE A 78 -1.22 -8.43 4.54
N GLN A 79 -0.70 -8.72 3.35
CA GLN A 79 -1.49 -9.30 2.24
C GLN A 79 -2.04 -10.67 2.60
N GLU A 80 -1.22 -11.55 3.19
CA GLU A 80 -1.68 -12.86 3.68
C GLU A 80 -2.78 -12.70 4.73
N GLY A 81 -2.61 -11.77 5.67
CA GLY A 81 -3.62 -11.47 6.69
C GLY A 81 -4.95 -11.01 6.09
N LEU A 82 -4.91 -10.12 5.08
CA LEU A 82 -6.11 -9.70 4.36
C LEU A 82 -6.83 -10.87 3.69
N ALA A 83 -6.08 -11.73 2.99
CA ALA A 83 -6.66 -12.89 2.32
C ALA A 83 -7.29 -13.87 3.32
N ARG A 84 -6.64 -14.11 4.45
CA ARG A 84 -7.19 -14.96 5.53
C ARG A 84 -8.48 -14.40 6.13
N VAL A 85 -8.52 -13.08 6.39
CA VAL A 85 -9.73 -12.42 6.92
C VAL A 85 -10.85 -12.46 5.90
N ALA A 86 -10.57 -12.15 4.63
CA ALA A 86 -11.54 -12.25 3.56
C ALA A 86 -12.13 -13.67 3.47
N LYS A 87 -11.27 -14.69 3.49
CA LYS A 87 -11.74 -16.09 3.50
C LYS A 87 -12.63 -16.40 4.70
N MET A 88 -12.26 -15.99 5.92
CA MET A 88 -13.09 -16.22 7.13
C MET A 88 -14.47 -15.56 7.01
N VAL A 89 -14.54 -14.38 6.41
CA VAL A 89 -15.82 -13.69 6.18
C VAL A 89 -16.63 -14.45 5.12
N LEU A 90 -16.02 -14.85 4.02
CA LEU A 90 -16.70 -15.58 2.95
C LEU A 90 -17.18 -16.96 3.40
N ASP A 91 -16.42 -17.65 4.25
CA ASP A 91 -16.81 -18.95 4.81
C ASP A 91 -18.06 -18.86 5.74
N SER A 92 -18.50 -17.66 6.13
CA SER A 92 -19.73 -17.46 6.91
C SER A 92 -21.00 -17.39 6.05
N PHE A 93 -20.86 -17.37 4.73
CA PHE A 93 -21.98 -17.39 3.79
C PHE A 93 -22.11 -18.77 3.14
N ASP A 94 -23.35 -19.16 2.82
CA ASP A 94 -23.59 -20.35 2.02
C ASP A 94 -23.05 -20.17 0.59
N ARG A 95 -22.63 -21.27 -0.03
CA ARG A 95 -22.15 -21.27 -1.41
C ARG A 95 -23.20 -20.70 -2.37
N GLY A 96 -22.77 -19.83 -3.25
CA GLY A 96 -23.63 -19.18 -4.26
C GLY A 96 -24.36 -17.93 -3.74
N ASN A 97 -24.23 -17.57 -2.45
CA ASN A 97 -24.86 -16.37 -1.89
C ASN A 97 -23.99 -15.13 -1.92
N VAL A 98 -22.77 -15.24 -2.48
CA VAL A 98 -21.85 -14.12 -2.61
C VAL A 98 -21.46 -13.95 -4.06
N PHE A 99 -21.58 -12.73 -4.55
CA PHE A 99 -21.11 -12.33 -5.87
C PHE A 99 -20.16 -11.14 -5.75
N HIS A 100 -19.03 -11.22 -6.41
CA HIS A 100 -17.97 -10.22 -6.36
C HIS A 100 -18.01 -9.35 -7.60
N ILE A 101 -17.91 -8.03 -7.41
CA ILE A 101 -17.90 -7.05 -8.50
C ILE A 101 -16.70 -6.13 -8.30
N ASN A 102 -15.81 -6.07 -9.29
CA ASN A 102 -14.70 -5.13 -9.37
C ASN A 102 -15.00 -4.05 -10.41
N VAL A 103 -15.01 -2.80 -9.97
CA VAL A 103 -15.16 -1.64 -10.85
C VAL A 103 -13.79 -1.01 -11.05
N LEU A 104 -13.24 -1.14 -12.25
CA LEU A 104 -11.90 -0.67 -12.58
C LEU A 104 -11.96 0.69 -13.28
N THR A 105 -12.25 1.70 -12.49
CA THR A 105 -12.24 3.11 -12.90
C THR A 105 -11.23 3.85 -12.05
N HIS A 106 -10.62 4.88 -12.63
CA HIS A 106 -9.66 5.73 -11.95
C HIS A 106 -8.57 4.95 -11.19
N VAL A 107 -7.95 3.98 -11.87
CA VAL A 107 -6.91 3.11 -11.30
C VAL A 107 -5.66 3.93 -11.00
N THR A 108 -5.26 4.00 -9.74
CA THR A 108 -4.18 4.84 -9.23
C THR A 108 -3.03 4.02 -8.65
N VAL A 109 -1.88 4.66 -8.39
CA VAL A 109 -0.72 4.00 -7.76
C VAL A 109 -1.03 3.53 -6.35
N PHE A 110 -1.80 4.32 -5.59
CA PHE A 110 -2.15 4.04 -4.21
C PHE A 110 -3.66 4.04 -4.00
N CYS A 111 -4.09 3.28 -3.02
CA CYS A 111 -5.43 3.36 -2.50
C CYS A 111 -5.68 4.76 -1.88
N ASP A 112 -6.82 5.36 -2.14
CA ASP A 112 -7.26 6.63 -1.57
C ASP A 112 -7.45 6.59 -0.05
N CYS A 113 -7.55 5.39 0.53
CA CYS A 113 -7.56 5.19 1.99
C CYS A 113 -6.30 5.75 2.70
N TRP A 114 -5.26 6.10 1.95
CA TRP A 114 -4.05 6.77 2.44
C TRP A 114 -4.24 8.27 2.63
N GLY A 115 -5.38 8.82 2.23
CA GLY A 115 -5.73 10.24 2.38
C GLY A 115 -5.17 11.15 1.29
N PHE A 116 -4.71 10.58 0.20
CA PHE A 116 -4.32 11.30 -1.03
C PHE A 116 -4.63 10.44 -2.25
N THR A 117 -4.68 11.08 -3.40
CA THR A 117 -4.85 10.38 -4.68
C THR A 117 -3.72 10.74 -5.65
N THR A 118 -3.54 9.94 -6.68
CA THR A 118 -2.62 10.16 -7.78
C THR A 118 -3.41 10.22 -9.09
N PRO A 119 -2.82 10.73 -10.18
CA PRO A 119 -3.44 10.61 -11.49
C PRO A 119 -3.77 9.15 -11.83
N ALA A 120 -4.83 8.94 -12.60
CA ALA A 120 -5.15 7.61 -13.11
C ALA A 120 -4.00 7.08 -13.96
N LEU A 121 -3.60 5.83 -13.72
CA LEU A 121 -2.50 5.17 -14.43
C LEU A 121 -2.90 4.72 -15.83
N VAL A 122 -4.13 4.24 -15.96
CA VAL A 122 -4.69 3.73 -17.21
C VAL A 122 -6.10 4.29 -17.40
N PRO A 123 -6.63 4.33 -18.62
CA PRO A 123 -8.04 4.64 -18.86
C PRO A 123 -8.94 3.67 -18.08
N ASP A 124 -10.18 4.06 -17.85
CA ASP A 124 -11.18 3.20 -17.23
C ASP A 124 -11.31 1.90 -18.02
N VAL A 125 -11.22 0.79 -17.29
CA VAL A 125 -11.18 -0.56 -17.91
C VAL A 125 -12.59 -1.14 -18.02
N GLY A 126 -13.40 -0.99 -16.96
CA GLY A 126 -14.76 -1.50 -16.92
C GLY A 126 -15.11 -2.22 -15.63
N ILE A 127 -16.09 -3.13 -15.71
CA ILE A 127 -16.65 -3.83 -14.57
C ILE A 127 -16.47 -5.34 -14.81
N PHE A 128 -15.97 -6.03 -13.79
CA PHE A 128 -15.80 -7.48 -13.75
C PHE A 128 -16.67 -8.07 -12.64
N GLY A 129 -17.26 -9.24 -12.87
CA GLY A 129 -18.07 -9.91 -11.87
C GLY A 129 -17.83 -11.43 -11.89
N SER A 130 -17.85 -12.05 -10.71
CA SER A 130 -17.71 -13.49 -10.53
C SER A 130 -18.23 -13.94 -9.17
N GLU A 131 -18.62 -15.20 -9.05
CA GLU A 131 -18.85 -15.87 -7.78
C GLU A 131 -17.53 -16.26 -7.08
N ASP A 132 -16.43 -16.25 -7.83
CA ASP A 132 -15.07 -16.54 -7.33
C ASP A 132 -14.26 -15.25 -7.21
N ILE A 133 -13.93 -14.86 -5.97
CA ILE A 133 -13.16 -13.65 -5.67
C ILE A 133 -11.76 -13.69 -6.30
N VAL A 134 -11.11 -14.85 -6.36
CA VAL A 134 -9.77 -14.99 -6.93
C VAL A 134 -9.83 -14.81 -8.45
N ALA A 135 -10.87 -15.38 -9.09
CA ALA A 135 -11.05 -15.26 -10.53
C ALA A 135 -11.31 -13.80 -10.94
N VAL A 136 -12.17 -13.06 -10.21
CA VAL A 136 -12.46 -11.66 -10.55
C VAL A 136 -11.24 -10.77 -10.32
N ASP A 137 -10.48 -10.98 -9.24
CA ASP A 137 -9.26 -10.22 -8.97
C ASP A 137 -8.17 -10.50 -10.02
N HIS A 138 -7.97 -11.76 -10.38
CA HIS A 138 -7.01 -12.14 -11.42
C HIS A 138 -7.37 -11.54 -12.78
N ALA A 139 -8.66 -11.60 -13.18
CA ALA A 139 -9.13 -10.97 -14.40
C ALA A 139 -8.91 -9.45 -14.38
N SER A 140 -9.19 -8.80 -13.24
CA SER A 140 -9.00 -7.38 -13.04
C SER A 140 -7.53 -6.97 -13.16
N LEU A 141 -6.62 -7.70 -12.53
CA LEU A 141 -5.18 -7.45 -12.63
C LEU A 141 -4.66 -7.58 -14.07
N ASN A 142 -5.12 -8.60 -14.80
CA ASN A 142 -4.75 -8.82 -16.19
C ASN A 142 -5.30 -7.75 -17.15
N ALA A 143 -6.41 -7.13 -16.80
CA ALA A 143 -7.01 -6.07 -17.60
C ALA A 143 -6.29 -4.71 -17.44
N VAL A 144 -5.60 -4.48 -16.33
CA VAL A 144 -4.77 -3.29 -16.09
C VAL A 144 -3.39 -3.49 -16.72
N ARG A 145 -3.31 -3.17 -18.01
CA ARG A 145 -2.13 -3.46 -18.85
C ARG A 145 -1.12 -2.32 -18.84
N THR A 146 0.16 -2.66 -18.86
CA THR A 146 1.27 -1.69 -18.97
C THR A 146 1.21 -0.88 -20.27
N GLU A 147 0.73 -1.49 -21.37
CA GLU A 147 0.60 -0.87 -22.68
C GLU A 147 -0.39 0.28 -22.70
N ASN A 148 -1.35 0.27 -21.75
CA ASN A 148 -2.38 1.28 -21.62
C ASN A 148 -1.96 2.42 -20.65
N LEU A 149 -0.71 2.43 -20.17
CA LEU A 149 -0.24 3.45 -19.23
C LEU A 149 -0.38 4.84 -19.84
N ILE A 150 -1.09 5.72 -19.16
CA ILE A 150 -1.27 7.11 -19.58
C ILE A 150 0.07 7.84 -19.44
N LYS A 151 0.51 8.48 -20.50
CA LYS A 151 1.78 9.21 -20.52
C LYS A 151 1.78 10.30 -19.45
N GLY A 152 2.78 10.24 -18.57
CA GLY A 152 2.95 11.22 -17.47
C GLY A 152 2.11 10.92 -16.21
N SER A 153 1.33 9.84 -16.19
CA SER A 153 0.56 9.45 -14.99
C SER A 153 1.44 8.87 -13.88
N LEU A 154 2.53 8.21 -14.26
CA LEU A 154 3.50 7.70 -13.29
C LEU A 154 4.52 8.81 -12.99
N THR A 155 4.41 9.37 -11.79
CA THR A 155 5.25 10.49 -11.34
C THR A 155 6.40 9.99 -10.47
N ALA A 156 7.51 10.74 -10.44
CA ALA A 156 8.62 10.45 -9.56
C ALA A 156 8.15 10.31 -8.09
N PRO A 157 8.73 9.40 -7.30
CA PRO A 157 9.91 8.58 -7.61
C PRO A 157 9.63 7.25 -8.33
N TYR A 158 8.39 7.02 -8.77
CA TYR A 158 7.98 5.75 -9.36
C TYR A 158 8.46 5.61 -10.80
N VAL A 159 9.04 4.45 -11.08
CA VAL A 159 9.47 4.02 -12.42
C VAL A 159 9.01 2.60 -12.65
N LEU A 160 8.84 2.22 -13.92
CA LEU A 160 8.52 0.84 -14.24
C LEU A 160 9.75 -0.05 -14.07
N GLY A 161 9.65 -1.02 -13.17
CA GLY A 161 10.63 -2.08 -12.99
C GLY A 161 10.22 -3.39 -13.67
N ILE A 162 10.79 -4.50 -13.18
CA ILE A 162 10.47 -5.85 -13.64
C ILE A 162 9.23 -6.35 -12.92
N GLY A 163 8.32 -7.04 -13.63
CA GLY A 163 7.11 -7.62 -13.05
C GLY A 163 6.17 -8.15 -14.11
N ARG A 164 5.18 -8.95 -13.71
CA ARG A 164 4.15 -9.50 -14.59
C ARG A 164 3.04 -8.49 -14.85
N HIS A 165 2.58 -7.83 -13.79
CA HIS A 165 1.49 -6.87 -13.80
C HIS A 165 2.01 -5.44 -13.64
N LEU A 166 1.21 -4.46 -14.04
CA LEU A 166 1.56 -3.04 -13.90
C LEU A 166 1.93 -2.69 -12.46
N PHE A 167 1.17 -3.17 -11.47
CA PHE A 167 1.44 -2.87 -10.06
C PHE A 167 2.73 -3.50 -9.54
N GLU A 168 3.10 -4.72 -9.97
CA GLU A 168 4.41 -5.30 -9.64
C GLU A 168 5.55 -4.47 -10.20
N LYS A 169 5.38 -3.95 -11.43
CA LYS A 169 6.38 -3.10 -12.09
C LYS A 169 6.55 -1.74 -11.41
N ILE A 170 5.48 -1.18 -10.84
CA ILE A 170 5.52 0.12 -10.14
C ILE A 170 6.09 -0.04 -8.73
N HIS A 171 5.70 -1.10 -8.03
CA HIS A 171 6.10 -1.38 -6.65
C HIS A 171 7.23 -2.41 -6.58
N ASN A 172 8.23 -2.24 -7.45
CA ASN A 172 9.38 -3.14 -7.49
C ASN A 172 9.98 -3.32 -6.08
N ARG A 173 10.14 -4.59 -5.69
CA ARG A 173 10.59 -4.98 -4.35
C ARG A 173 12.04 -5.41 -4.40
N ASP A 174 12.96 -4.48 -4.55
CA ASP A 174 14.39 -4.76 -4.30
C ASP A 174 14.80 -4.34 -2.89
#